data_8d2fffd9dff5e1b34787f6d90b6c8cf4
#
_entry.id   8d2fffd9dff5e1b34787f6d90b6c8cf4
#
_cell.length_a   1.000
_cell.length_b   1.000
_cell.length_c   1.000
_cell.angle_alpha   90.00
_cell.angle_beta   90.00
_cell.angle_gamma   90.00
#
_symmetry.space_group_name_H-M   'P 1'
#
loop_
_entity.id
_entity.type
_entity.pdbx_description
1 polymer ?
#
loop_
_entity_poly.entity_id
_entity_poly.type
_entity_poly.pdbx_seq_one_letter_code
_entity_poly.pdbx_strand_id
1 'polypeptide(L)'
;NHYFGWDGSEYSYKYNLSGNVYLQYSKTLENHFIDVMVGAEEQHFHRTGYSVGQGTRQDNGEAYNPTLRKNSAFGYHSTLVSFFGRLNYTLLDRYLFTATFRRDGTSRFREHWSNFPSVALAWKVKEEKFLKDVDVLSDLKVRVGWGITGQQNLGDNLDFPFMPLYTASGNGAYYPLGD
;
A
#
# COMPACT_ATOMS: atom_id res chain seq x y z
N ASN A 1 9.79 40.83 21.18
CA ASN A 1 9.99 39.36 21.05
C ASN A 1 8.66 38.68 21.37
N HIS A 2 8.00 38.17 20.36
CA HIS A 2 6.77 37.40 20.54
C HIS A 2 7.14 35.93 20.83
N TYR A 3 6.82 35.44 22.00
CA TYR A 3 6.94 34.05 22.33
C TYR A 3 5.60 33.35 22.05
N PHE A 4 5.59 32.44 21.11
CA PHE A 4 4.44 31.56 20.89
C PHE A 4 4.77 30.20 21.50
N GLY A 5 4.03 29.81 22.52
CA GLY A 5 4.04 28.45 23.04
C GLY A 5 2.83 27.70 22.51
N TRP A 6 3.02 26.49 22.09
CA TRP A 6 1.96 25.54 21.78
C TRP A 6 2.14 24.33 22.67
N ASP A 7 1.12 23.97 23.39
CA ASP A 7 1.05 22.74 24.17
C ASP A 7 -0.14 21.92 23.67
N GLY A 8 0.10 20.65 23.41
CA GLY A 8 -0.93 19.80 22.86
C GLY A 8 -0.65 18.32 23.04
N SER A 9 -1.72 17.57 23.10
CA SER A 9 -1.69 16.13 23.13
C SER A 9 -2.51 15.55 21.99
N GLU A 10 -2.02 14.48 21.37
CA GLU A 10 -2.72 13.71 20.37
C GLU A 10 -2.85 12.27 20.88
N TYR A 11 -4.06 11.75 20.79
CA TYR A 11 -4.35 10.36 21.00
C TYR A 11 -4.87 9.77 19.69
N SER A 12 -4.25 8.67 19.22
CA SER A 12 -4.71 7.95 18.04
C SER A 12 -4.72 6.45 18.29
N TYR A 13 -5.76 5.80 17.79
CA TYR A 13 -5.91 4.36 17.79
C TYR A 13 -5.95 3.86 16.36
N LYS A 14 -5.08 2.90 16.03
CA LYS A 14 -4.98 2.28 14.70
C LYS A 14 -5.06 0.77 14.85
N TYR A 15 -5.84 0.13 13.99
CA TYR A 15 -5.77 -1.31 13.83
C TYR A 15 -5.95 -1.73 12.38
N ASN A 16 -5.34 -2.84 12.03
CA ASN A 16 -5.51 -3.52 10.77
C ASN A 16 -6.06 -4.91 11.05
N LEU A 17 -7.12 -5.28 10.33
CA LEU A 17 -7.63 -6.64 10.29
C LEU A 17 -7.45 -7.16 8.87
N SER A 18 -6.78 -8.30 8.72
CA SER A 18 -6.60 -8.96 7.42
C SER A 18 -7.00 -10.42 7.50
N GLY A 19 -7.65 -10.90 6.44
CA GLY A 19 -7.99 -12.29 6.24
C GLY A 19 -7.69 -12.68 4.81
N ASN A 20 -7.18 -13.88 4.60
CA ASN A 20 -6.96 -14.43 3.26
C ASN A 20 -7.41 -15.90 3.19
N VAL A 21 -7.78 -16.30 1.99
CA VAL A 21 -8.07 -17.70 1.64
C VAL A 21 -7.43 -17.98 0.29
N TYR A 22 -6.81 -19.13 0.16
CA TYR A 22 -6.23 -19.56 -1.10
C TYR A 22 -6.31 -21.06 -1.28
N LEU A 23 -6.29 -21.46 -2.54
CA LEU A 23 -6.15 -22.85 -2.99
C LEU A 23 -4.84 -22.98 -3.74
N GLN A 24 -4.10 -24.02 -3.46
CA GLN A 24 -2.85 -24.35 -4.14
C GLN A 24 -2.89 -25.77 -4.65
N TYR A 25 -2.43 -25.94 -5.87
CA TYR A 25 -2.27 -27.25 -6.51
C TYR A 25 -0.88 -27.35 -7.08
N SER A 26 -0.16 -28.41 -6.70
CA SER A 26 1.19 -28.68 -7.20
C SER A 26 1.26 -30.10 -7.76
N LYS A 27 1.90 -30.25 -8.90
CA LYS A 27 2.10 -31.56 -9.53
C LYS A 27 3.45 -31.64 -10.23
N THR A 28 4.12 -32.76 -10.03
CA THR A 28 5.32 -33.14 -10.78
C THR A 28 4.96 -34.21 -11.78
N LEU A 29 5.32 -34.01 -13.03
CA LEU A 29 5.14 -34.95 -14.15
C LEU A 29 6.50 -35.08 -14.83
N GLU A 30 7.23 -36.14 -14.53
CA GLU A 30 8.59 -36.36 -15.03
C GLU A 30 9.49 -35.13 -14.89
N ASN A 31 9.74 -34.42 -15.99
CA ASN A 31 10.59 -33.24 -16.06
C ASN A 31 9.82 -31.92 -15.91
N HIS A 32 8.52 -31.98 -15.61
CA HIS A 32 7.64 -30.82 -15.49
C HIS A 32 7.16 -30.69 -14.06
N PHE A 33 7.35 -29.54 -13.50
CA PHE A 33 6.75 -29.15 -12.22
C PHE A 33 5.80 -27.99 -12.44
N ILE A 34 4.57 -28.14 -11.99
CA ILE A 34 3.53 -27.10 -12.06
C ILE A 34 3.04 -26.82 -10.65
N ASP A 35 3.01 -25.56 -10.28
CA ASP A 35 2.43 -25.07 -9.04
C ASP A 35 1.51 -23.89 -9.35
N VAL A 36 0.24 -24.03 -9.04
CA VAL A 36 -0.80 -23.02 -9.27
C VAL A 36 -1.42 -22.63 -7.94
N MET A 37 -1.54 -21.35 -7.69
CA MET A 37 -2.21 -20.80 -6.53
C MET A 37 -3.20 -19.73 -6.97
N VAL A 38 -4.42 -19.78 -6.40
CA VAL A 38 -5.44 -18.74 -6.54
C VAL A 38 -6.01 -18.42 -5.18
N GLY A 39 -6.31 -17.16 -4.94
CA GLY A 39 -6.82 -16.74 -3.64
C GLY A 39 -7.45 -15.37 -3.64
N ALA A 40 -8.03 -15.04 -2.49
CA ALA A 40 -8.59 -13.75 -2.18
C ALA A 40 -8.11 -13.28 -0.81
N GLU A 41 -8.00 -11.98 -0.66
CA GLU A 41 -7.57 -11.31 0.56
C GLU A 41 -8.47 -10.10 0.81
N GLU A 42 -8.82 -9.87 2.06
CA GLU A 42 -9.51 -8.67 2.51
C GLU A 42 -8.73 -8.03 3.64
N GLN A 43 -8.57 -6.71 3.60
CA GLN A 43 -7.89 -5.94 4.63
C GLN A 43 -8.75 -4.73 5.01
N HIS A 44 -8.95 -4.53 6.31
CA HIS A 44 -9.61 -3.39 6.90
C HIS A 44 -8.61 -2.56 7.68
N PHE A 45 -8.51 -1.29 7.32
CA PHE A 45 -7.68 -0.30 8.01
C PHE A 45 -8.61 0.65 8.76
N HIS A 46 -8.36 0.82 10.04
CA HIS A 46 -9.12 1.74 10.88
C HIS A 46 -8.17 2.62 11.67
N ARG A 47 -8.45 3.91 11.67
CA ARG A 47 -7.75 4.88 12.51
C ARG A 47 -8.75 5.90 13.05
N THR A 48 -8.73 6.11 14.34
CA THR A 48 -9.48 7.17 15.01
C THR A 48 -8.55 7.89 15.96
N GLY A 49 -8.85 9.15 16.22
CA GLY A 49 -8.10 9.89 17.18
C GLY A 49 -8.70 11.26 17.47
N TYR A 50 -8.16 11.90 18.45
CA TYR A 50 -8.43 13.29 18.76
C TYR A 50 -7.15 14.00 19.14
N SER A 51 -7.08 15.26 18.81
CA SER A 51 -6.01 16.14 19.25
C SER A 51 -6.59 17.33 20.00
N VAL A 52 -5.94 17.68 21.10
CA VAL A 52 -6.25 18.85 21.91
C VAL A 52 -5.00 19.68 21.96
N GLY A 53 -5.10 20.92 21.53
CA GLY A 53 -3.98 21.83 21.57
C GLY A 53 -4.40 23.18 22.17
N GLN A 54 -3.48 23.79 22.89
CA GLN A 54 -3.63 25.10 23.50
C GLN A 54 -2.44 25.96 23.13
N GLY A 55 -2.70 27.10 22.47
CA GLY A 55 -1.69 28.06 22.15
C GLY A 55 -1.64 29.17 23.25
N THR A 56 -0.45 29.58 23.63
CA THR A 56 -0.22 30.75 24.45
C THR A 56 0.37 31.84 23.58
N ARG A 57 -0.31 32.97 23.49
CA ARG A 57 0.24 34.19 22.90
C ARG A 57 0.59 35.15 24.01
N GLN A 58 1.83 35.54 24.07
CA GLN A 58 2.28 36.61 24.95
C GLN A 58 2.50 37.84 24.09
N ASP A 59 1.53 38.75 24.10
CA ASP A 59 1.67 40.08 23.55
C ASP A 59 2.03 41.03 24.68
N ASN A 60 3.20 41.65 24.57
CA ASN A 60 3.61 42.82 25.37
C ASN A 60 3.50 42.71 26.90
N GLY A 61 3.79 41.52 27.45
CA GLY A 61 3.81 41.35 28.90
C GLY A 61 2.46 41.12 29.57
N GLU A 62 1.40 40.98 28.78
CA GLU A 62 0.11 40.57 29.31
C GLU A 62 -0.06 39.07 29.38
N ALA A 63 -0.73 38.62 30.43
CA ALA A 63 -0.90 37.23 30.77
C ALA A 63 -1.68 36.45 29.73
N TYR A 64 -1.20 35.23 29.51
CA TYR A 64 -1.89 34.04 29.01
C TYR A 64 -3.33 34.26 28.51
N ASN A 65 -3.54 34.17 27.20
CA ASN A 65 -4.87 34.16 26.64
C ASN A 65 -5.29 32.69 26.31
N PRO A 66 -6.15 32.08 27.14
CA PRO A 66 -6.56 30.68 26.98
C PRO A 66 -7.52 30.43 25.79
N THR A 67 -7.80 31.43 24.98
CA THR A 67 -8.84 31.35 23.93
C THR A 67 -8.41 30.65 22.67
N LEU A 68 -7.13 30.33 22.49
CA LEU A 68 -6.64 29.58 21.36
C LEU A 68 -6.64 28.05 21.63
N ARG A 69 -7.79 27.50 21.91
CA ARG A 69 -7.97 26.06 21.98
C ARG A 69 -8.28 25.52 20.59
N LYS A 70 -7.52 24.55 20.15
CA LYS A 70 -7.78 23.80 18.92
C LYS A 70 -8.03 22.34 19.28
N ASN A 71 -9.27 21.92 19.10
CA ASN A 71 -9.65 20.52 19.27
C ASN A 71 -10.04 19.99 17.91
N SER A 72 -9.52 18.83 17.54
CA SER A 72 -9.92 18.13 16.33
C SER A 72 -10.09 16.66 16.64
N ALA A 73 -11.15 16.07 16.10
CA ALA A 73 -11.35 14.64 16.09
C ALA A 73 -11.27 14.17 14.64
N PHE A 74 -10.67 13.03 14.43
CA PHE A 74 -10.59 12.40 13.12
C PHE A 74 -10.88 10.90 13.23
N GLY A 75 -11.46 10.38 12.19
CA GLY A 75 -11.73 8.95 12.08
C GLY A 75 -11.90 8.57 10.63
N TYR A 76 -11.21 7.55 10.21
CA TYR A 76 -11.34 7.00 8.87
C TYR A 76 -11.13 5.50 8.88
N HIS A 77 -11.72 4.88 7.90
CA HIS A 77 -11.52 3.48 7.61
C HIS A 77 -11.39 3.29 6.09
N SER A 78 -10.61 2.31 5.72
CA SER A 78 -10.53 1.89 4.32
C SER A 78 -10.51 0.38 4.23
N THR A 79 -11.04 -0.12 3.14
CA THR A 79 -11.10 -1.55 2.84
C THR A 79 -10.35 -1.81 1.54
N LEU A 80 -9.56 -2.86 1.54
CA LEU A 80 -8.87 -3.41 0.39
C LEU A 80 -9.33 -4.84 0.19
N VAL A 81 -9.81 -5.15 -1.01
CA VAL A 81 -10.15 -6.50 -1.43
C VAL A 81 -9.26 -6.86 -2.60
N SER A 82 -8.62 -8.02 -2.55
CA SER A 82 -7.68 -8.47 -3.55
C SER A 82 -8.00 -9.88 -4.02
N PHE A 83 -7.90 -10.09 -5.33
CA PHE A 83 -7.90 -11.42 -5.94
C PHE A 83 -6.55 -11.65 -6.57
N PHE A 84 -5.95 -12.80 -6.33
CA PHE A 84 -4.63 -13.09 -6.84
C PHE A 84 -4.52 -14.51 -7.38
N GLY A 85 -3.64 -14.65 -8.36
CA GLY A 85 -3.25 -15.94 -8.91
C GLY A 85 -1.76 -16.00 -9.20
N ARG A 86 -1.16 -17.14 -9.03
CA ARG A 86 0.24 -17.40 -9.36
C ARG A 86 0.38 -18.76 -10.03
N LEU A 87 1.13 -18.77 -11.11
CA LEU A 87 1.58 -19.96 -11.79
C LEU A 87 3.11 -20.02 -11.72
N ASN A 88 3.65 -21.08 -11.17
CA ASN A 88 5.05 -21.46 -11.30
C ASN A 88 5.13 -22.71 -12.15
N TYR A 89 5.97 -22.66 -13.17
CA TYR A 89 6.25 -23.79 -14.03
C TYR A 89 7.76 -24.00 -14.13
N THR A 90 8.21 -25.21 -13.88
CA THR A 90 9.61 -25.59 -14.01
C THR A 90 9.72 -26.73 -14.99
N LEU A 91 10.59 -26.57 -15.98
CA LEU A 91 10.90 -27.56 -16.98
C LEU A 91 12.35 -28.02 -16.83
N LEU A 92 12.57 -29.34 -16.77
CA LEU A 92 13.90 -29.97 -16.67
C LEU A 92 14.75 -29.46 -15.49
N ASP A 93 14.13 -28.92 -14.45
CA ASP A 93 14.79 -28.22 -13.34
C ASP A 93 15.70 -27.04 -13.73
N ARG A 94 15.66 -26.62 -14.98
CA ARG A 94 16.52 -25.57 -15.56
C ARG A 94 15.78 -24.33 -15.98
N TYR A 95 14.59 -24.47 -16.55
CA TYR A 95 13.79 -23.35 -17.06
C TYR A 95 12.64 -23.11 -16.10
N LEU A 96 12.63 -21.96 -15.49
CA LEU A 96 11.60 -21.57 -14.55
C LEU A 96 10.79 -20.41 -15.12
N PHE A 97 9.50 -20.58 -15.14
CA PHE A 97 8.53 -19.56 -15.52
C PHE A 97 7.63 -19.25 -14.33
N THR A 98 7.45 -17.99 -14.04
CA THR A 98 6.48 -17.52 -13.05
C THR A 98 5.59 -16.47 -13.67
N ALA A 99 4.29 -16.63 -13.54
CA ALA A 99 3.31 -15.60 -13.86
C ALA A 99 2.47 -15.29 -12.64
N THR A 100 2.24 -14.03 -12.37
CA THR A 100 1.32 -13.58 -11.30
C THR A 100 0.32 -12.59 -11.85
N PHE A 101 -0.87 -12.64 -11.32
CA PHE A 101 -1.91 -11.67 -11.56
C PHE A 101 -2.55 -11.31 -10.23
N ARG A 102 -2.62 -10.01 -9.95
CA ARG A 102 -3.33 -9.49 -8.79
C ARG A 102 -4.28 -8.40 -9.23
N ARG A 103 -5.49 -8.45 -8.72
CA ARG A 103 -6.50 -7.42 -8.90
C ARG A 103 -6.93 -6.90 -7.55
N ASP A 104 -6.67 -5.63 -7.30
CA ASP A 104 -6.94 -4.97 -6.04
C ASP A 104 -8.07 -3.97 -6.18
N GLY A 105 -9.04 -4.06 -5.28
CA GLY A 105 -10.13 -3.11 -5.11
C GLY A 105 -9.97 -2.36 -3.80
N THR A 106 -9.91 -1.03 -3.85
CA THR A 106 -9.75 -0.20 -2.66
C THR A 106 -10.79 0.89 -2.60
N SER A 107 -11.28 1.18 -1.41
CA SER A 107 -12.19 2.29 -1.16
C SER A 107 -11.52 3.67 -1.21
N ARG A 108 -10.18 3.73 -1.32
CA ARG A 108 -9.39 4.98 -1.28
C ARG A 108 -9.36 5.75 -2.59
N PHE A 109 -9.65 5.12 -3.73
CA PHE A 109 -9.58 5.73 -5.05
C PHE A 109 -10.94 5.78 -5.73
N ARG A 110 -11.09 6.76 -6.63
CA ARG A 110 -12.29 6.88 -7.46
C ARG A 110 -12.46 5.68 -8.40
N GLU A 111 -11.36 5.25 -9.01
CA GLU A 111 -11.31 3.98 -9.72
C GLU A 111 -10.90 2.89 -8.72
N HIS A 112 -11.88 2.16 -8.24
CA HIS A 112 -11.71 1.23 -7.14
C HIS A 112 -10.84 0.03 -7.48
N TRP A 113 -10.73 -0.36 -8.77
CA TRP A 113 -10.05 -1.58 -9.18
C TRP A 113 -8.81 -1.32 -10.02
N SER A 114 -7.71 -1.99 -9.68
CA SER A 114 -6.45 -1.96 -10.41
C SER A 114 -5.92 -3.38 -10.63
N ASN A 115 -5.22 -3.57 -11.75
CA ASN A 115 -4.67 -4.86 -12.14
C ASN A 115 -3.15 -4.81 -12.15
N PHE A 116 -2.51 -5.83 -11.60
CA PHE A 116 -1.07 -5.94 -11.43
C PHE A 116 -0.57 -7.28 -11.98
N PRO A 117 -0.40 -7.39 -13.31
CA PRO A 117 0.23 -8.56 -13.92
C PRO A 117 1.74 -8.52 -13.74
N SER A 118 2.35 -9.70 -13.58
CA SER A 118 3.80 -9.85 -13.69
C SER A 118 4.17 -11.20 -14.29
N VAL A 119 5.32 -11.23 -14.98
CA VAL A 119 5.91 -12.44 -15.52
C VAL A 119 7.42 -12.44 -15.27
N ALA A 120 7.97 -13.60 -15.00
CA ALA A 120 9.40 -13.79 -14.84
C ALA A 120 9.85 -15.10 -15.45
N LEU A 121 11.04 -15.06 -16.04
CA LEU A 121 11.74 -16.23 -16.59
C LEU A 121 13.08 -16.36 -15.87
N ALA A 122 13.46 -17.57 -15.53
CA ALA A 122 14.79 -17.85 -15.01
C ALA A 122 15.35 -19.09 -15.68
N TRP A 123 16.62 -19.03 -16.04
CA TRP A 123 17.37 -20.10 -16.66
C TRP A 123 18.59 -20.43 -15.83
N LYS A 124 18.68 -21.68 -15.38
CA LYS A 124 19.85 -22.23 -14.69
C LYS A 124 20.88 -22.69 -15.73
N VAL A 125 21.71 -21.79 -16.19
CA VAL A 125 22.66 -22.03 -17.28
C VAL A 125 23.72 -23.05 -16.89
N LYS A 126 24.11 -23.11 -15.62
CA LYS A 126 25.07 -24.08 -15.09
C LYS A 126 24.61 -25.53 -15.28
N GLU A 127 23.29 -25.78 -15.27
CA GLU A 127 22.72 -27.12 -15.46
C GLU A 127 22.71 -27.60 -16.91
N GLU A 128 23.13 -26.74 -17.85
CA GLU A 128 23.23 -27.11 -19.25
C GLU A 128 24.45 -28.00 -19.53
N LYS A 129 24.31 -28.91 -20.49
CA LYS A 129 25.35 -29.90 -20.82
C LYS A 129 26.69 -29.26 -21.15
N PHE A 130 26.71 -28.08 -21.73
CA PHE A 130 27.93 -27.38 -22.13
C PHE A 130 28.65 -26.66 -20.98
N LEU A 131 28.00 -26.46 -19.83
CA LEU A 131 28.58 -25.83 -18.65
C LEU A 131 28.66 -26.75 -17.42
N LYS A 132 28.03 -27.91 -17.47
CA LYS A 132 27.92 -28.82 -16.34
C LYS A 132 29.30 -29.26 -15.81
N ASP A 133 30.25 -29.49 -16.70
CA ASP A 133 31.59 -30.01 -16.39
C ASP A 133 32.63 -28.89 -16.14
N VAL A 134 32.21 -27.63 -16.08
CA VAL A 134 33.11 -26.49 -15.81
C VAL A 134 33.22 -26.25 -14.30
N ASP A 135 34.26 -26.75 -13.67
CA ASP A 135 34.43 -26.70 -12.20
C ASP A 135 34.65 -25.31 -11.64
N VAL A 136 35.13 -24.36 -12.44
CA VAL A 136 35.36 -22.98 -12.03
C VAL A 136 34.06 -22.23 -11.72
N LEU A 137 32.93 -22.69 -12.26
CA LEU A 137 31.62 -22.06 -12.12
C LEU A 137 30.69 -22.91 -11.27
N SER A 138 30.44 -22.49 -10.03
CA SER A 138 29.57 -23.24 -9.10
C SER A 138 28.08 -23.08 -9.41
N ASP A 139 27.61 -21.88 -9.79
CA ASP A 139 26.23 -21.61 -10.19
C ASP A 139 26.20 -20.44 -11.19
N LEU A 140 25.32 -20.58 -12.19
CA LEU A 140 25.01 -19.50 -13.12
C LEU A 140 23.52 -19.54 -13.43
N LYS A 141 22.80 -18.46 -13.03
CA LYS A 141 21.38 -18.30 -13.25
C LYS A 141 21.08 -16.94 -13.85
N VAL A 142 20.43 -16.92 -14.99
CA VAL A 142 19.93 -15.70 -15.63
C VAL A 142 18.45 -15.54 -15.30
N ARG A 143 18.03 -14.30 -14.97
CA ARG A 143 16.64 -13.97 -14.67
C ARG A 143 16.23 -12.73 -15.44
N VAL A 144 15.03 -12.76 -15.99
CA VAL A 144 14.36 -11.62 -16.62
C VAL A 144 12.94 -11.56 -16.09
N GLY A 145 12.49 -10.39 -15.72
CA GLY A 145 11.13 -10.21 -15.21
C GLY A 145 10.56 -8.87 -15.65
N TRP A 146 9.26 -8.85 -15.80
CA TRP A 146 8.46 -7.66 -16.08
C TRP A 146 7.19 -7.70 -15.22
N GLY A 147 6.74 -6.53 -14.79
CA GLY A 147 5.50 -6.43 -14.03
C GLY A 147 5.03 -5.00 -13.84
N ILE A 148 3.74 -4.87 -13.57
CA ILE A 148 3.11 -3.62 -13.18
C ILE A 148 2.88 -3.67 -11.67
N THR A 149 3.31 -2.63 -10.97
CA THR A 149 3.10 -2.46 -9.53
C THR A 149 2.34 -1.16 -9.26
N GLY A 150 1.56 -1.14 -8.20
CA GLY A 150 0.84 0.04 -7.74
C GLY A 150 1.23 0.41 -6.32
N GLN A 151 1.08 1.68 -5.99
CA GLN A 151 1.24 2.19 -4.65
C GLN A 151 -0.09 2.75 -4.14
N GLN A 152 -0.53 2.31 -2.98
CA GLN A 152 -1.77 2.77 -2.34
C GLN A 152 -1.51 3.77 -1.21
N ASN A 153 -0.27 3.85 -0.72
CA ASN A 153 0.08 4.75 0.36
C ASN A 153 0.45 6.12 -0.21
N LEU A 154 -0.47 7.07 -0.10
CA LEU A 154 -0.30 8.47 -0.53
C LEU A 154 0.05 9.41 0.62
N GLY A 155 0.41 8.86 1.79
CA GLY A 155 0.69 9.61 3.01
C GLY A 155 -0.48 9.60 4.00
N ASP A 156 -0.19 9.95 5.24
CA ASP A 156 -1.14 9.83 6.38
C ASP A 156 -2.34 10.78 6.30
N ASN A 157 -2.30 11.81 5.45
CA ASN A 157 -3.33 12.85 5.35
C ASN A 157 -4.22 12.77 4.09
N LEU A 158 -4.01 11.75 3.24
CA LEU A 158 -4.71 11.60 1.95
C LEU A 158 -5.45 10.26 1.86
N ASP A 159 -6.40 10.04 2.79
CA ASP A 159 -7.15 8.78 2.78
C ASP A 159 -8.16 8.67 1.65
N PHE A 160 -8.68 9.80 1.18
CA PHE A 160 -9.62 9.89 0.06
C PHE A 160 -9.20 11.02 -0.89
N PRO A 161 -8.09 10.86 -1.63
CA PRO A 161 -7.52 11.93 -2.47
C PRO A 161 -8.45 12.37 -3.62
N PHE A 162 -9.47 11.59 -3.93
CA PHE A 162 -10.45 11.90 -4.97
C PHE A 162 -11.61 12.78 -4.48
N MET A 163 -11.76 12.96 -3.16
CA MET A 163 -12.79 13.84 -2.60
C MET A 163 -12.32 15.30 -2.62
N PRO A 164 -13.10 16.21 -3.17
CA PRO A 164 -12.78 17.63 -3.06
C PRO A 164 -12.84 18.05 -1.60
N LEU A 165 -11.72 18.54 -1.08
CA LEU A 165 -11.62 19.08 0.26
C LEU A 165 -11.97 20.56 0.22
N TYR A 166 -13.07 20.94 0.84
CA TYR A 166 -13.45 22.35 1.02
C TYR A 166 -12.98 22.81 2.39
N THR A 167 -12.10 23.79 2.42
CA THR A 167 -11.71 24.44 3.66
C THR A 167 -12.50 25.74 3.78
N ALA A 168 -13.36 25.85 4.76
CA ALA A 168 -13.98 27.12 5.11
C ALA A 168 -12.91 27.99 5.79
N SER A 169 -12.23 28.82 5.00
CA SER A 169 -11.40 29.89 5.55
C SER A 169 -12.29 31.11 5.77
N GLY A 170 -12.21 31.72 6.94
CA GLY A 170 -13.07 32.86 7.35
C GLY A 170 -12.93 34.13 6.49
N ASN A 171 -12.11 34.12 5.45
CA ASN A 171 -11.94 35.19 4.47
C ASN A 171 -12.15 34.62 3.06
N GLY A 172 -13.40 34.54 2.61
CA GLY A 172 -13.69 34.48 1.19
C GLY A 172 -14.13 33.17 0.59
N ALA A 173 -14.90 32.35 1.29
CA ALA A 173 -15.73 31.33 0.62
C ALA A 173 -16.95 32.04 -0.01
N TYR A 174 -16.81 32.51 -1.22
CA TYR A 174 -17.97 32.94 -2.03
C TYR A 174 -18.53 31.69 -2.71
N TYR A 175 -19.75 31.31 -2.35
CA TYR A 175 -20.57 30.49 -3.22
C TYR A 175 -21.18 31.44 -4.26
N PRO A 176 -20.91 31.27 -5.56
CA PRO A 176 -21.79 31.84 -6.54
C PRO A 176 -23.10 31.08 -6.46
N LEU A 177 -24.07 31.63 -5.76
CA LEU A 177 -25.46 31.26 -5.96
C LEU A 177 -25.76 31.70 -7.40
N GLY A 178 -25.91 30.70 -8.30
CA GLY A 178 -26.24 30.95 -9.69
C GLY A 178 -27.54 31.74 -9.79
N ASP A 179 -27.51 32.75 -10.66
CA ASP A 179 -28.69 33.42 -11.18
C ASP A 179 -29.52 32.46 -12.05
#